data_21564d07d6181ba9c85dc7021946e243
#
_entry.id   21564d07d6181ba9c85dc7021946e243
#
_cell.length_a   1.000
_cell.length_b   1.000
_cell.length_c   1.000
_cell.angle_alpha   90.00
_cell.angle_beta   90.00
_cell.angle_gamma   90.00
#
_symmetry.space_group_name_H-M   'P 1'
#
loop_
_entity.id
_entity.type
_entity.pdbx_description
1 polymer ?
#
loop_
_entity_poly.entity_id
_entity_poly.type
_entity_poly.pdbx_seq_one_letter_code
_entity_poly.pdbx_strand_id
1 'polypeptide(L)'
;YLAWSHAAQDRDGVIRMEELQRLPADLREREAKRHLHEVTQLKTRPNARTQYAIYLTWEEAKAQLQFYLGHPEGDTRAHSLNVLLRIPGLWPERTELVDEALRMALARKNEQDPVRLRMFSALETWPKHIWKRHHLPSFAQLLRDALDAADLSHSTAQAMERVLVNLFRLDGDFGGKWL
;
A
#
# COMPACT_ATOMS: atom_id res chain seq x y z
N TYR A 1 15.55 -19.09 15.09
CA TYR A 1 15.46 -17.95 14.17
C TYR A 1 16.68 -17.83 13.25
N LEU A 2 17.90 -17.72 13.80
CA LEU A 2 19.13 -17.54 12.98
C LEU A 2 19.30 -18.66 11.95
N ALA A 3 19.11 -19.92 12.33
CA ALA A 3 19.20 -21.05 11.41
C ALA A 3 18.16 -20.97 10.28
N TRP A 4 16.94 -20.55 10.59
CA TRP A 4 15.89 -20.34 9.58
C TRP A 4 16.24 -19.19 8.65
N SER A 5 16.66 -18.04 9.20
CA SER A 5 17.04 -16.87 8.42
C SER A 5 18.13 -17.19 7.39
N HIS A 6 19.16 -17.93 7.79
CA HIS A 6 20.18 -18.40 6.84
C HIS A 6 19.65 -19.37 5.79
N ALA A 7 18.75 -20.28 6.16
CA ALA A 7 18.17 -21.22 5.22
C ALA A 7 17.19 -20.58 4.22
N ALA A 8 16.53 -19.49 4.62
CA ALA A 8 15.57 -18.74 3.80
C ALA A 8 16.23 -17.72 2.86
N GLN A 9 17.49 -17.35 3.09
CA GLN A 9 18.25 -16.45 2.24
C GLN A 9 18.65 -17.13 0.93
N ASP A 10 18.52 -16.39 -0.17
CA ASP A 10 19.16 -16.78 -1.41
C ASP A 10 20.66 -16.46 -1.37
N ARG A 11 21.36 -16.70 -2.51
CA ARG A 11 22.81 -16.45 -2.63
C ARG A 11 23.22 -15.00 -2.37
N ASP A 12 22.29 -14.07 -2.54
CA ASP A 12 22.47 -12.64 -2.36
C ASP A 12 22.07 -12.16 -0.96
N GLY A 13 21.70 -13.08 -0.07
CA GLY A 13 21.23 -12.78 1.28
C GLY A 13 19.80 -12.21 1.33
N VAL A 14 19.04 -12.33 0.24
CA VAL A 14 17.66 -11.85 0.14
C VAL A 14 16.70 -12.93 0.60
N ILE A 15 15.73 -12.55 1.46
CA ILE A 15 14.59 -13.39 1.84
C ILE A 15 13.37 -12.87 1.07
N ARG A 16 12.65 -13.77 0.41
CA ARG A 16 11.44 -13.42 -0.36
C ARG A 16 10.32 -12.93 0.56
N MET A 17 9.47 -12.06 0.02
CA MET A 17 8.34 -11.49 0.76
C MET A 17 7.39 -12.57 1.32
N GLU A 18 7.16 -13.65 0.56
CA GLU A 18 6.30 -14.76 0.96
C GLU A 18 6.84 -15.51 2.18
N GLU A 19 8.16 -15.62 2.28
CA GLU A 19 8.81 -16.24 3.44
C GLU A 19 8.76 -15.30 4.65
N LEU A 20 8.96 -13.99 4.44
CA LEU A 20 8.87 -13.00 5.51
C LEU A 20 7.45 -12.94 6.12
N GLN A 21 6.40 -13.10 5.31
CA GLN A 21 5.02 -13.09 5.80
C GLN A 21 4.75 -14.18 6.85
N ARG A 22 5.49 -15.28 6.83
CA ARG A 22 5.34 -16.40 7.77
C ARG A 22 5.99 -16.15 9.12
N LEU A 23 6.80 -15.09 9.25
CA LEU A 23 7.47 -14.75 10.50
C LEU A 23 6.54 -14.04 11.48
N PRO A 24 6.79 -14.18 12.79
CA PRO A 24 6.28 -13.27 13.80
C PRO A 24 6.60 -11.81 13.47
N ALA A 25 5.75 -10.88 13.93
CA ALA A 25 5.81 -9.46 13.54
C ALA A 25 7.17 -8.80 13.83
N ASP A 26 7.74 -9.07 15.02
CA ASP A 26 9.04 -8.57 15.45
C ASP A 26 10.20 -9.05 14.56
N LEU A 27 10.18 -10.31 14.20
CA LEU A 27 11.19 -10.89 13.31
C LEU A 27 11.03 -10.39 11.87
N ARG A 28 9.80 -10.19 11.42
CA ARG A 28 9.46 -9.64 10.12
C ARG A 28 9.98 -8.21 9.96
N GLU A 29 9.73 -7.37 10.99
CA GLU A 29 10.24 -6.00 11.04
C GLU A 29 11.77 -5.96 11.03
N ARG A 30 12.42 -6.80 11.84
CA ARG A 30 13.88 -6.91 11.89
C ARG A 30 14.48 -7.26 10.53
N GLU A 31 13.93 -8.27 9.86
CA GLU A 31 14.37 -8.67 8.52
C GLU A 31 14.08 -7.59 7.47
N ALA A 32 12.96 -6.91 7.57
CA ALA A 32 12.66 -5.78 6.70
C ALA A 32 13.73 -4.68 6.82
N LYS A 33 14.11 -4.31 8.04
CA LYS A 33 15.19 -3.34 8.30
C LYS A 33 16.53 -3.80 7.71
N ARG A 34 16.86 -5.07 7.85
CA ARG A 34 18.08 -5.65 7.24
C ARG A 34 18.05 -5.51 5.71
N HIS A 35 16.92 -5.85 5.07
CA HIS A 35 16.80 -5.73 3.60
C HIS A 35 16.87 -4.29 3.11
N LEU A 36 16.31 -3.36 3.86
CA LEU A 36 16.34 -1.95 3.51
C LEU A 36 17.73 -1.31 3.62
N HIS A 37 18.55 -1.76 4.58
CA HIS A 37 19.79 -1.06 4.93
C HIS A 37 21.07 -1.86 4.65
N GLU A 38 21.06 -3.18 4.82
CA GLU A 38 22.26 -4.00 4.84
C GLU A 38 22.44 -4.84 3.58
N VAL A 39 21.36 -5.31 2.92
CA VAL A 39 21.46 -6.18 1.74
C VAL A 39 21.94 -5.38 0.54
N THR A 40 23.22 -5.56 0.20
CA THR A 40 23.89 -4.78 -0.84
C THR A 40 23.26 -4.95 -2.22
N GLN A 41 22.81 -6.15 -2.56
CA GLN A 41 22.19 -6.45 -3.86
C GLN A 41 20.89 -5.67 -4.12
N LEU A 42 20.21 -5.25 -3.05
CA LEU A 42 18.99 -4.45 -3.18
C LEU A 42 19.28 -2.95 -3.39
N LYS A 43 20.49 -2.48 -3.14
CA LYS A 43 20.83 -1.05 -3.29
C LYS A 43 20.65 -0.54 -4.72
N THR A 44 20.90 -1.38 -5.71
CA THR A 44 20.73 -1.06 -7.13
C THR A 44 19.32 -1.30 -7.66
N ARG A 45 18.41 -1.80 -6.82
CA ARG A 45 17.02 -2.14 -7.19
C ARG A 45 16.03 -1.46 -6.24
N PRO A 46 15.78 -0.14 -6.41
CA PRO A 46 14.99 0.65 -5.45
C PRO A 46 13.64 0.04 -5.13
N ASN A 47 12.86 -0.36 -6.13
CA ASN A 47 11.53 -0.93 -5.94
C ASN A 47 11.59 -2.29 -5.21
N ALA A 48 12.56 -3.15 -5.56
CA ALA A 48 12.77 -4.42 -4.86
C ALA A 48 13.21 -4.22 -3.40
N ARG A 49 13.90 -3.11 -3.10
CA ARG A 49 14.30 -2.74 -1.74
C ARG A 49 13.14 -2.16 -0.95
N THR A 50 12.47 -1.15 -1.49
CA THR A 50 11.45 -0.38 -0.77
C THR A 50 10.19 -1.19 -0.47
N GLN A 51 9.92 -2.29 -1.18
CA GLN A 51 8.81 -3.20 -0.84
C GLN A 51 8.88 -3.74 0.60
N TYR A 52 10.07 -3.88 1.18
CA TYR A 52 10.24 -4.37 2.56
C TYR A 52 9.74 -3.36 3.60
N ALA A 53 9.59 -2.08 3.24
CA ALA A 53 9.04 -1.07 4.13
C ALA A 53 7.60 -1.37 4.58
N ILE A 54 6.88 -2.25 3.89
CA ILE A 54 5.53 -2.69 4.28
C ILE A 54 5.47 -3.34 5.68
N TYR A 55 6.59 -3.85 6.18
CA TYR A 55 6.70 -4.52 7.49
C TYR A 55 7.25 -3.60 8.59
N LEU A 56 7.52 -2.35 8.28
CA LEU A 56 7.91 -1.33 9.27
C LEU A 56 6.68 -0.74 9.96
N THR A 57 6.92 0.00 11.03
CA THR A 57 5.88 0.89 11.55
C THR A 57 5.50 1.92 10.49
N TRP A 58 4.30 2.47 10.59
CA TRP A 58 3.80 3.47 9.63
C TRP A 58 4.76 4.67 9.49
N GLU A 59 5.26 5.20 10.61
CA GLU A 59 6.14 6.35 10.60
C GLU A 59 7.51 6.04 9.98
N GLU A 60 8.08 4.88 10.30
CA GLU A 60 9.33 4.43 9.69
C GLU A 60 9.17 4.20 8.19
N ALA A 61 8.07 3.57 7.77
CA ALA A 61 7.78 3.34 6.36
C ALA A 61 7.62 4.67 5.59
N LYS A 62 6.90 5.65 6.15
CA LYS A 62 6.79 7.00 5.59
C LYS A 62 8.16 7.65 5.42
N ALA A 63 8.99 7.62 6.46
CA ALA A 63 10.33 8.20 6.41
C ALA A 63 11.20 7.53 5.33
N GLN A 64 11.16 6.20 5.22
CA GLN A 64 11.91 5.44 4.22
C GLN A 64 11.44 5.71 2.78
N LEU A 65 10.15 5.95 2.58
CA LEU A 65 9.54 6.09 1.26
C LEU A 65 9.35 7.54 0.82
N GLN A 66 9.58 8.53 1.69
CA GLN A 66 9.32 9.95 1.41
C GLN A 66 9.98 10.44 0.13
N PHE A 67 11.26 10.10 -0.09
CA PHE A 67 11.99 10.45 -1.31
C PHE A 67 11.31 9.89 -2.57
N TYR A 68 10.87 8.63 -2.51
CA TYR A 68 10.26 7.93 -3.65
C TYR A 68 8.83 8.41 -3.93
N LEU A 69 8.10 8.85 -2.92
CA LEU A 69 6.77 9.45 -3.07
C LEU A 69 6.78 10.77 -3.82
N GLY A 70 7.90 11.48 -3.82
CA GLY A 70 8.12 12.71 -4.58
C GLY A 70 8.92 12.52 -5.87
N HIS A 71 9.24 11.27 -6.25
CA HIS A 71 10.09 10.98 -7.40
C HIS A 71 9.46 11.46 -8.73
N PRO A 72 10.23 11.98 -9.70
CA PRO A 72 9.69 12.42 -10.98
C PRO A 72 9.04 11.29 -11.80
N GLU A 73 9.55 10.06 -11.70
CA GLU A 73 8.98 8.90 -12.37
C GLU A 73 7.71 8.41 -11.68
N GLY A 74 6.60 8.31 -12.45
CA GLY A 74 5.31 7.85 -11.97
C GLY A 74 5.33 6.43 -11.40
N ASP A 75 6.06 5.50 -12.03
CA ASP A 75 6.16 4.11 -11.57
C ASP A 75 6.81 3.99 -10.19
N THR A 76 7.82 4.80 -9.91
CA THR A 76 8.49 4.85 -8.61
C THR A 76 7.54 5.40 -7.54
N ARG A 77 6.77 6.47 -7.85
CA ARG A 77 5.74 6.97 -6.93
C ARG A 77 4.63 5.95 -6.69
N ALA A 78 4.16 5.32 -7.78
CA ALA A 78 3.11 4.30 -7.74
C ALA A 78 3.50 3.11 -6.84
N HIS A 79 4.73 2.61 -6.98
CA HIS A 79 5.24 1.52 -6.15
C HIS A 79 5.27 1.93 -4.67
N SER A 80 5.85 3.08 -4.35
CA SER A 80 6.01 3.55 -2.98
C SER A 80 4.67 3.84 -2.30
N LEU A 81 3.73 4.43 -3.03
CA LEU A 81 2.37 4.66 -2.56
C LEU A 81 1.63 3.33 -2.30
N ASN A 82 1.77 2.35 -3.20
CA ASN A 82 1.20 1.02 -3.01
C ASN A 82 1.72 0.34 -1.74
N VAL A 83 3.03 0.40 -1.48
CA VAL A 83 3.64 -0.16 -0.26
C VAL A 83 3.03 0.48 0.98
N LEU A 84 2.97 1.80 1.06
CA LEU A 84 2.39 2.51 2.21
C LEU A 84 0.91 2.20 2.42
N LEU A 85 0.10 2.31 1.36
CA LEU A 85 -1.34 2.11 1.47
C LEU A 85 -1.74 0.66 1.82
N ARG A 86 -0.84 -0.31 1.70
CA ARG A 86 -1.09 -1.69 2.15
C ARG A 86 -0.85 -1.90 3.65
N ILE A 87 -0.08 -1.02 4.32
CA ILE A 87 0.26 -1.17 5.74
C ILE A 87 -0.96 -1.27 6.64
N PRO A 88 -2.03 -0.44 6.52
CA PRO A 88 -3.21 -0.57 7.37
C PRO A 88 -3.86 -1.96 7.32
N GLY A 89 -3.80 -2.63 6.18
CA GLY A 89 -4.30 -3.99 6.02
C GLY A 89 -3.50 -5.06 6.79
N LEU A 90 -2.25 -4.78 7.14
CA LEU A 90 -1.38 -5.67 7.93
C LEU A 90 -1.51 -5.44 9.45
N TRP A 91 -2.04 -4.29 9.86
CA TRP A 91 -2.23 -3.89 11.25
C TRP A 91 -3.69 -3.49 11.51
N PRO A 92 -4.62 -4.44 11.34
CA PRO A 92 -6.07 -4.14 11.34
C PRO A 92 -6.61 -3.63 12.68
N GLU A 93 -5.88 -3.83 13.76
CA GLU A 93 -6.17 -3.29 15.09
C GLU A 93 -5.86 -1.78 15.21
N ARG A 94 -5.02 -1.25 14.33
CA ARG A 94 -4.60 0.15 14.32
C ARG A 94 -5.47 0.96 13.37
N THR A 95 -6.70 1.18 13.76
CA THR A 95 -7.73 1.83 12.90
C THR A 95 -7.37 3.28 12.52
N GLU A 96 -6.56 3.97 13.31
CA GLU A 96 -6.06 5.32 13.02
C GLU A 96 -5.20 5.37 11.74
N LEU A 97 -4.56 4.25 11.37
CA LEU A 97 -3.77 4.17 10.15
C LEU A 97 -4.64 4.24 8.89
N VAL A 98 -5.89 3.78 8.97
CA VAL A 98 -6.83 3.83 7.85
C VAL A 98 -7.15 5.28 7.48
N ASP A 99 -7.45 6.12 8.47
CA ASP A 99 -7.72 7.54 8.25
C ASP A 99 -6.52 8.28 7.68
N GLU A 100 -5.32 7.94 8.16
CA GLU A 100 -4.09 8.55 7.67
C GLU A 100 -3.77 8.13 6.23
N ALA A 101 -3.93 6.85 5.91
CA ALA A 101 -3.75 6.32 4.56
C ALA A 101 -4.75 6.93 3.57
N LEU A 102 -6.02 7.08 3.96
CA LEU A 102 -7.04 7.74 3.13
C LEU A 102 -6.71 9.22 2.91
N ARG A 103 -6.27 9.95 3.94
CA ARG A 103 -5.81 11.35 3.77
C ARG A 103 -4.62 11.45 2.80
N MET A 104 -3.68 10.51 2.88
CA MET A 104 -2.54 10.43 1.95
C MET A 104 -3.01 10.16 0.51
N ALA A 105 -3.94 9.23 0.32
CA ALA A 105 -4.50 8.91 -0.99
C ALA A 105 -5.24 10.13 -1.59
N LEU A 106 -6.08 10.81 -0.82
CA LEU A 106 -6.78 12.04 -1.24
C LEU A 106 -5.84 13.17 -1.65
N ALA A 107 -4.69 13.30 -0.98
CA ALA A 107 -3.68 14.29 -1.34
C ALA A 107 -3.04 14.02 -2.72
N ARG A 108 -3.29 12.86 -3.32
CA ARG A 108 -2.73 12.42 -4.62
C ARG A 108 -3.74 12.47 -5.78
N LYS A 109 -4.78 13.28 -5.69
CA LYS A 109 -5.84 13.40 -6.71
C LYS A 109 -5.33 13.72 -8.13
N ASN A 110 -4.21 14.44 -8.25
CA ASN A 110 -3.64 14.86 -9.53
C ASN A 110 -2.58 13.88 -10.09
N GLU A 111 -2.46 12.69 -9.52
CA GLU A 111 -1.51 11.69 -10.02
C GLU A 111 -1.98 11.09 -11.35
N GLN A 112 -1.01 10.61 -12.13
CA GLN A 112 -1.25 9.89 -13.38
C GLN A 112 -1.97 8.56 -13.15
N ASP A 113 -2.65 8.04 -14.17
CA ASP A 113 -3.42 6.80 -14.08
C ASP A 113 -2.66 5.58 -13.51
N PRO A 114 -1.39 5.30 -13.88
CA PRO A 114 -0.65 4.18 -13.28
C PRO A 114 -0.47 4.29 -11.76
N VAL A 115 -0.37 5.53 -11.24
CA VAL A 115 -0.28 5.76 -9.78
C VAL A 115 -1.63 5.51 -9.13
N ARG A 116 -2.73 6.01 -9.74
CA ARG A 116 -4.10 5.75 -9.26
C ARG A 116 -4.44 4.27 -9.27
N LEU A 117 -4.05 3.53 -10.32
CA LEU A 117 -4.21 2.08 -10.39
C LEU A 117 -3.57 1.40 -9.17
N ARG A 118 -2.32 1.74 -8.87
CA ARG A 118 -1.60 1.14 -7.73
C ARG A 118 -2.20 1.54 -6.39
N MET A 119 -2.74 2.74 -6.28
CA MET A 119 -3.46 3.22 -5.10
C MET A 119 -4.73 2.37 -4.85
N PHE A 120 -5.63 2.26 -5.85
CA PHE A 120 -6.84 1.45 -5.70
C PHE A 120 -6.53 -0.04 -5.49
N SER A 121 -5.50 -0.57 -6.18
CA SER A 121 -5.04 -1.94 -5.96
C SER A 121 -4.53 -2.21 -4.54
N ALA A 122 -3.97 -1.20 -3.88
CA ALA A 122 -3.59 -1.32 -2.46
C ALA A 122 -4.82 -1.32 -1.56
N LEU A 123 -5.75 -0.39 -1.77
CA LEU A 123 -6.97 -0.27 -0.97
C LEU A 123 -7.84 -1.52 -1.03
N GLU A 124 -7.97 -2.17 -2.21
CA GLU A 124 -8.76 -3.40 -2.35
C GLU A 124 -8.22 -4.58 -1.51
N THR A 125 -6.93 -4.56 -1.13
CA THR A 125 -6.32 -5.61 -0.29
C THR A 125 -6.68 -5.50 1.18
N TRP A 126 -7.32 -4.42 1.60
CA TRP A 126 -7.66 -4.20 3.00
C TRP A 126 -8.70 -5.20 3.50
N PRO A 127 -8.51 -5.80 4.68
CA PRO A 127 -9.49 -6.67 5.29
C PRO A 127 -10.82 -5.94 5.51
N LYS A 128 -11.94 -6.62 5.25
CA LYS A 128 -13.28 -6.00 5.30
C LYS A 128 -13.61 -5.33 6.64
N HIS A 129 -13.10 -5.84 7.74
CA HIS A 129 -13.42 -5.34 9.08
C HIS A 129 -12.77 -3.99 9.42
N ILE A 130 -11.74 -3.55 8.68
CA ILE A 130 -11.15 -2.21 8.88
C ILE A 130 -11.93 -1.12 8.12
N TRP A 131 -12.80 -1.49 7.18
CA TRP A 131 -13.69 -0.58 6.49
C TRP A 131 -14.79 -0.13 7.44
N LYS A 132 -14.94 1.18 7.68
CA LYS A 132 -15.94 1.74 8.59
C LYS A 132 -16.81 2.77 7.86
N ARG A 133 -18.05 2.99 8.34
CA ARG A 133 -18.97 3.95 7.72
C ARG A 133 -18.42 5.38 7.65
N HIS A 134 -17.64 5.80 8.64
CA HIS A 134 -17.07 7.15 8.63
C HIS A 134 -15.98 7.36 7.57
N HIS A 135 -15.44 6.28 6.96
CA HIS A 135 -14.53 6.39 5.82
C HIS A 135 -15.24 6.62 4.47
N LEU A 136 -16.58 6.39 4.41
CA LEU A 136 -17.34 6.49 3.15
C LEU A 136 -17.16 7.82 2.40
N PRO A 137 -17.18 9.00 3.05
CA PRO A 137 -16.93 10.27 2.38
C PRO A 137 -15.56 10.34 1.69
N SER A 138 -14.51 9.80 2.34
CA SER A 138 -13.15 9.77 1.79
C SER A 138 -13.07 8.87 0.56
N PHE A 139 -13.67 7.69 0.61
CA PHE A 139 -13.74 6.81 -0.55
C PHE A 139 -14.55 7.39 -1.69
N ALA A 140 -15.70 8.03 -1.40
CA ALA A 140 -16.51 8.70 -2.40
C ALA A 140 -15.72 9.79 -3.11
N GLN A 141 -14.93 10.57 -2.37
CA GLN A 141 -14.09 11.60 -2.96
C GLN A 141 -12.98 10.99 -3.83
N LEU A 142 -12.30 9.93 -3.37
CA LEU A 142 -11.28 9.23 -4.16
C LEU A 142 -11.83 8.69 -5.47
N LEU A 143 -13.03 8.09 -5.44
CA LEU A 143 -13.70 7.57 -6.63
C LEU A 143 -14.09 8.69 -7.60
N ARG A 144 -14.67 9.79 -7.10
CA ARG A 144 -15.02 10.96 -7.95
C ARG A 144 -13.78 11.56 -8.60
N ASP A 145 -12.72 11.83 -7.82
CA ASP A 145 -11.48 12.41 -8.35
C ASP A 145 -10.88 11.52 -9.47
N ALA A 146 -11.01 10.19 -9.34
CA ALA A 146 -10.53 9.27 -10.36
C ALA A 146 -11.45 9.19 -11.58
N LEU A 147 -12.78 9.28 -11.41
CA LEU A 147 -13.76 9.32 -12.50
C LEU A 147 -13.64 10.59 -13.34
N ASP A 148 -13.33 11.71 -12.69
CA ASP A 148 -13.15 13.01 -13.35
C ASP A 148 -11.83 13.14 -14.10
N ALA A 149 -10.91 12.18 -13.93
CA ALA A 149 -9.60 12.21 -14.57
C ALA A 149 -9.69 11.84 -16.06
N ALA A 150 -9.13 12.70 -16.92
CA ALA A 150 -9.17 12.52 -18.37
C ALA A 150 -8.41 11.28 -18.89
N ASP A 151 -7.47 10.74 -18.10
CA ASP A 151 -6.63 9.60 -18.42
C ASP A 151 -7.04 8.29 -17.73
N LEU A 152 -8.31 8.18 -17.28
CA LEU A 152 -8.81 6.97 -16.61
C LEU A 152 -8.73 5.74 -17.52
N SER A 153 -7.88 4.77 -17.16
CA SER A 153 -7.76 3.50 -17.87
C SER A 153 -8.81 2.47 -17.43
N HIS A 154 -9.05 1.48 -18.29
CA HIS A 154 -9.89 0.33 -17.98
C HIS A 154 -9.39 -0.44 -16.74
N SER A 155 -8.08 -0.60 -16.58
CA SER A 155 -7.47 -1.29 -15.43
C SER A 155 -7.75 -0.55 -14.12
N THR A 156 -7.64 0.77 -14.14
CA THR A 156 -7.97 1.60 -12.97
C THR A 156 -9.46 1.56 -12.65
N ALA A 157 -10.32 1.62 -13.66
CA ALA A 157 -11.76 1.47 -13.48
C ALA A 157 -12.13 0.12 -12.84
N GLN A 158 -11.50 -0.98 -13.26
CA GLN A 158 -11.69 -2.29 -12.62
C GLN A 158 -11.22 -2.34 -11.16
N ALA A 159 -10.09 -1.70 -10.84
CA ALA A 159 -9.62 -1.62 -9.46
C ALA A 159 -10.57 -0.80 -8.58
N MET A 160 -11.12 0.31 -9.11
CA MET A 160 -12.15 1.11 -8.47
C MET A 160 -13.44 0.31 -8.23
N GLU A 161 -13.87 -0.50 -9.22
CA GLU A 161 -15.05 -1.36 -9.09
C GLU A 161 -14.90 -2.36 -7.94
N ARG A 162 -13.73 -2.97 -7.76
CA ARG A 162 -13.47 -3.88 -6.63
C ARG A 162 -13.54 -3.17 -5.28
N VAL A 163 -13.03 -1.94 -5.18
CA VAL A 163 -13.20 -1.08 -4.00
C VAL A 163 -14.68 -0.76 -3.78
N LEU A 164 -15.39 -0.38 -4.84
CA LEU A 164 -16.83 -0.06 -4.79
C LEU A 164 -17.67 -1.22 -4.27
N VAL A 165 -17.38 -2.46 -4.69
CA VAL A 165 -18.06 -3.68 -4.18
C VAL A 165 -17.92 -3.80 -2.65
N ASN A 166 -16.76 -3.45 -2.08
CA ASN A 166 -16.56 -3.45 -0.63
C ASN A 166 -17.38 -2.35 0.05
N LEU A 167 -17.50 -1.17 -0.57
CA LEU A 167 -18.30 -0.05 -0.05
C LEU A 167 -19.81 -0.35 -0.06
N PHE A 168 -20.32 -0.99 -1.11
CA PHE A 168 -21.72 -1.46 -1.15
C PHE A 168 -22.05 -2.51 -0.09
N ARG A 169 -21.08 -3.32 0.27
CA ARG A 169 -21.27 -4.28 1.40
C ARG A 169 -21.33 -3.58 2.76
N LEU A 170 -20.69 -2.42 2.87
CA LEU A 170 -20.68 -1.61 4.09
C LEU A 170 -21.94 -0.72 4.19
N ASP A 171 -22.39 -0.18 3.07
CA ASP A 171 -23.62 0.61 2.93
C ASP A 171 -24.27 0.31 1.58
N GLY A 172 -25.42 -0.40 1.59
CA GLY A 172 -26.11 -0.85 0.38
C GLY A 172 -26.55 0.30 -0.55
N ASP A 173 -26.70 1.50 -0.02
CA ASP A 173 -27.11 2.70 -0.79
C ASP A 173 -25.91 3.60 -1.14
N PHE A 174 -24.69 3.09 -1.07
CA PHE A 174 -23.48 3.91 -1.25
C PHE A 174 -23.53 4.77 -2.52
N GLY A 175 -23.85 4.16 -3.66
CA GLY A 175 -23.90 4.89 -4.95
C GLY A 175 -24.91 6.03 -4.98
N GLY A 176 -26.08 5.86 -4.35
CA GLY A 176 -27.12 6.87 -4.30
C GLY A 176 -26.83 8.04 -3.36
N LYS A 177 -25.99 7.83 -2.35
CA LYS A 177 -25.69 8.85 -1.32
C LYS A 177 -24.36 9.55 -1.53
N TRP A 178 -23.39 8.87 -2.14
CA TRP A 178 -22.01 9.28 -2.07
C TRP A 178 -21.34 9.51 -3.43
N LEU A 179 -21.83 8.89 -4.51
CA LEU A 179 -21.36 9.11 -5.88
C LEU A 179 -22.33 9.97 -6.69
#